data_79ecd02e56ed572a6d603f3687b6d7e0
#
_entry.id   79ecd02e56ed572a6d603f3687b6d7e0
#
_cell.length_a   1.000
_cell.length_b   1.000
_cell.length_c   1.000
_cell.angle_alpha   90.00
_cell.angle_beta   90.00
_cell.angle_gamma   90.00
#
_symmetry.space_group_name_H-M   'P 1'
#
loop_
_entity.id
_entity.type
_entity.pdbx_description
1 polymer ?
#
loop_
_entity_poly.entity_id
_entity_poly.type
_entity_poly.pdbx_seq_one_letter_code
_entity_poly.pdbx_strand_id
1 'polypeptide(L)'
;MVSSEFISKIEFACKKKESLYSQSKFKYAIRSMFAGAFLTFSTAAGAVGADLINKIAPGSGRFLFPFVFAWGLAYIVFLNAELVTSNMMFLTAGSFLKKISWRKTAEILLYCTLFNLIGALIAGWGFAHSAAYANLTHDSFISGVVEMKLGRSNELILSLIHIS
;
A
#
# COMPACT_ATOMS: atom_id res chain seq x y z
N MET A 1 4.28 -5.21 30.42
CA MET A 1 2.92 -4.62 30.50
C MET A 1 2.73 -3.65 29.36
N VAL A 2 1.68 -3.82 28.54
CA VAL A 2 1.36 -2.85 27.48
C VAL A 2 0.86 -1.57 28.16
N SER A 3 1.37 -0.39 27.78
CA SER A 3 0.99 0.87 28.43
C SER A 3 -0.49 1.20 28.15
N SER A 4 -1.18 1.78 29.15
CA SER A 4 -2.57 2.24 29.00
C SER A 4 -2.72 3.25 27.85
N GLU A 5 -1.71 4.05 27.59
CA GLU A 5 -1.65 5.01 26.48
C GLU A 5 -1.67 4.30 25.12
N PHE A 6 -0.93 3.21 24.96
CA PHE A 6 -0.93 2.43 23.72
C PHE A 6 -2.31 1.83 23.43
N ILE A 7 -2.95 1.25 24.47
CA ILE A 7 -4.29 0.69 24.33
C ILE A 7 -5.30 1.77 23.92
N SER A 8 -5.24 2.95 24.52
CA SER A 8 -6.14 4.05 24.17
C SER A 8 -5.95 4.54 22.72
N LYS A 9 -4.71 4.59 22.22
CA LYS A 9 -4.40 4.93 20.81
C LYS A 9 -4.98 3.92 19.84
N ILE A 10 -4.87 2.61 20.13
CA ILE A 10 -5.46 1.56 19.31
C ILE A 10 -6.99 1.66 19.33
N GLU A 11 -7.61 1.83 20.49
CA GLU A 11 -9.06 1.97 20.62
C GLU A 11 -9.57 3.18 19.81
N PHE A 12 -8.92 4.32 19.92
CA PHE A 12 -9.25 5.52 19.15
C PHE A 12 -9.15 5.27 17.64
N ALA A 13 -8.04 4.65 17.18
CA ALA A 13 -7.85 4.34 15.77
C ALA A 13 -8.92 3.36 15.24
N CYS A 14 -9.24 2.31 15.99
CA CYS A 14 -10.28 1.35 15.64
C CYS A 14 -11.65 2.02 15.51
N LYS A 15 -12.06 2.79 16.52
CA LYS A 15 -13.35 3.50 16.53
C LYS A 15 -13.45 4.50 15.39
N LYS A 16 -12.36 5.23 15.09
CA LYS A 16 -12.30 6.14 13.95
C LYS A 16 -12.55 5.41 12.63
N LYS A 17 -11.89 4.28 12.39
CA LYS A 17 -12.00 3.49 11.16
C LYS A 17 -13.39 2.84 11.02
N GLU A 18 -13.90 2.27 12.10
CA GLU A 18 -15.24 1.68 12.14
C GLU A 18 -16.32 2.75 11.91
N SER A 19 -16.19 3.92 12.53
CA SER A 19 -17.10 5.05 12.36
C SER A 19 -17.10 5.55 10.91
N LEU A 20 -15.92 5.76 10.30
CA LEU A 20 -15.80 6.16 8.91
C LEU A 20 -16.49 5.18 7.94
N TYR A 21 -16.27 3.89 8.16
CA TYR A 21 -16.88 2.84 7.36
C TYR A 21 -18.41 2.80 7.54
N SER A 22 -18.88 2.94 8.78
CA SER A 22 -20.31 2.86 9.11
C SER A 22 -21.09 4.11 8.68
N GLN A 23 -20.47 5.29 8.74
CA GLN A 23 -21.10 6.55 8.32
C GLN A 23 -21.34 6.61 6.82
N SER A 24 -20.38 6.17 6.00
CA SER A 24 -20.53 6.18 4.55
C SER A 24 -19.55 5.20 3.89
N LYS A 25 -20.07 4.06 3.47
CA LYS A 25 -19.29 3.08 2.69
C LYS A 25 -18.72 3.69 1.41
N PHE A 26 -19.47 4.59 0.76
CA PHE A 26 -19.01 5.26 -0.45
C PHE A 26 -17.79 6.18 -0.21
N LYS A 27 -17.83 7.02 0.84
CA LYS A 27 -16.67 7.86 1.20
C LYS A 27 -15.48 7.01 1.60
N TYR A 28 -15.71 5.89 2.30
CA TYR A 28 -14.67 4.95 2.68
C TYR A 28 -14.04 4.29 1.44
N ALA A 29 -14.86 3.87 0.46
CA ALA A 29 -14.41 3.32 -0.82
C ALA A 29 -13.49 4.28 -1.56
N ILE A 30 -13.89 5.55 -1.72
CA ILE A 30 -13.08 6.57 -2.37
C ILE A 30 -11.73 6.75 -1.66
N ARG A 31 -11.72 6.84 -0.33
CA ARG A 31 -10.48 6.95 0.44
C ARG A 31 -9.56 5.73 0.26
N SER A 32 -10.16 4.53 0.17
CA SER A 32 -9.41 3.31 -0.11
C SER A 32 -8.86 3.30 -1.54
N MET A 33 -9.64 3.74 -2.53
CA MET A 33 -9.15 3.85 -3.91
C MET A 33 -7.96 4.83 -4.02
N PHE A 34 -8.02 5.97 -3.35
CA PHE A 34 -6.89 6.91 -3.33
C PHE A 34 -5.64 6.31 -2.72
N ALA A 35 -5.75 5.49 -1.67
CA ALA A 35 -4.58 4.83 -1.11
C ALA A 35 -3.89 3.89 -2.11
N GLY A 36 -4.66 3.08 -2.83
CA GLY A 36 -4.14 2.23 -3.90
C GLY A 36 -3.52 3.03 -5.04
N ALA A 37 -4.18 4.11 -5.47
CA ALA A 37 -3.68 4.99 -6.51
C ALA A 37 -2.35 5.67 -6.12
N PHE A 38 -2.24 6.21 -4.90
CA PHE A 38 -1.00 6.85 -4.44
C PHE A 38 0.18 5.90 -4.38
N LEU A 39 -0.02 4.66 -3.93
CA LEU A 39 1.03 3.65 -3.95
C LEU A 39 1.46 3.31 -5.38
N THR A 40 0.51 3.19 -6.31
CA THR A 40 0.82 2.91 -7.71
C THR A 40 1.57 4.07 -8.36
N PHE A 41 1.12 5.31 -8.17
CA PHE A 41 1.81 6.49 -8.70
C PHE A 41 3.22 6.65 -8.14
N SER A 42 3.41 6.46 -6.84
CA SER A 42 4.75 6.56 -6.23
C SER A 42 5.66 5.42 -6.67
N THR A 43 5.12 4.20 -6.90
CA THR A 43 5.86 3.09 -7.48
C THR A 43 6.28 3.40 -8.92
N ALA A 44 5.36 3.91 -9.75
CA ALA A 44 5.63 4.29 -11.13
C ALA A 44 6.66 5.41 -11.23
N ALA A 45 6.48 6.49 -10.45
CA ALA A 45 7.42 7.60 -10.41
C ALA A 45 8.81 7.16 -9.90
N GLY A 46 8.83 6.32 -8.86
CA GLY A 46 10.08 5.74 -8.34
C GLY A 46 10.80 4.89 -9.37
N ALA A 47 10.08 4.07 -10.13
CA ALA A 47 10.66 3.22 -11.17
C ALA A 47 11.26 4.06 -12.31
N VAL A 48 10.51 5.04 -12.83
CA VAL A 48 11.02 5.95 -13.86
C VAL A 48 12.22 6.75 -13.37
N GLY A 49 12.16 7.26 -12.14
CA GLY A 49 13.29 7.95 -11.50
C GLY A 49 14.52 7.07 -11.33
N ALA A 50 14.32 5.81 -10.93
CA ALA A 50 15.39 4.83 -10.79
C ALA A 50 16.09 4.54 -12.15
N ASP A 51 15.32 4.41 -13.23
CA ASP A 51 15.87 4.23 -14.57
C ASP A 51 16.69 5.43 -15.01
N LEU A 52 16.18 6.64 -14.79
CA LEU A 52 16.88 7.88 -15.14
C LEU A 52 18.21 8.04 -14.39
N ILE A 53 18.19 7.83 -13.09
CA ILE A 53 19.40 7.98 -12.27
C ILE A 53 20.43 6.88 -12.56
N ASN A 54 20.00 5.66 -12.88
CA ASN A 54 20.90 4.56 -13.24
C ASN A 54 21.69 4.83 -14.53
N LYS A 55 21.15 5.65 -15.44
CA LYS A 55 21.88 6.08 -16.66
C LYS A 55 23.03 7.01 -16.32
N ILE A 56 22.94 7.78 -15.23
CA ILE A 56 23.95 8.75 -14.79
C ILE A 56 24.91 8.09 -13.80
N ALA A 57 24.35 7.36 -12.84
CA ALA A 57 25.09 6.70 -11.76
C ALA A 57 24.58 5.26 -11.62
N PRO A 58 25.21 4.26 -12.26
CA PRO A 58 24.76 2.88 -12.23
C PRO A 58 24.63 2.33 -10.82
N GLY A 59 23.49 1.70 -10.53
CA GLY A 59 23.17 1.12 -9.21
C GLY A 59 22.55 2.08 -8.19
N SER A 60 22.44 3.38 -8.49
CA SER A 60 21.83 4.35 -7.55
C SER A 60 20.30 4.34 -7.57
N GLY A 61 19.67 3.78 -8.60
CA GLY A 61 18.20 3.63 -8.68
C GLY A 61 17.61 2.87 -7.50
N ARG A 62 18.34 1.89 -6.94
CA ARG A 62 17.91 1.14 -5.74
C ARG A 62 17.76 2.00 -4.48
N PHE A 63 18.40 3.15 -4.41
CA PHE A 63 18.25 4.11 -3.32
C PHE A 63 17.15 5.15 -3.60
N LEU A 64 17.05 5.60 -4.85
CA LEU A 64 16.03 6.58 -5.25
C LEU A 64 14.63 6.00 -5.21
N PHE A 65 14.45 4.76 -5.68
CA PHE A 65 13.14 4.10 -5.73
C PHE A 65 12.43 4.09 -4.37
N PRO A 66 12.99 3.56 -3.26
CA PRO A 66 12.30 3.55 -1.97
C PRO A 66 12.09 4.95 -1.41
N PHE A 67 12.96 5.90 -1.70
CA PHE A 67 12.78 7.29 -1.30
C PHE A 67 11.55 7.92 -1.97
N VAL A 68 11.38 7.76 -3.28
CA VAL A 68 10.21 8.25 -4.01
C VAL A 68 8.95 7.47 -3.59
N PHE A 69 9.05 6.16 -3.40
CA PHE A 69 7.94 5.33 -2.92
C PHE A 69 7.42 5.80 -1.56
N ALA A 70 8.29 6.25 -0.65
CA ALA A 70 7.89 6.75 0.67
C ALA A 70 6.95 7.96 0.59
N TRP A 71 7.04 8.79 -0.47
CA TRP A 71 6.10 9.89 -0.69
C TRP A 71 4.66 9.42 -0.90
N GLY A 72 4.45 8.25 -1.52
CA GLY A 72 3.13 7.64 -1.63
C GLY A 72 2.50 7.38 -0.26
N LEU A 73 3.28 6.87 0.68
CA LEU A 73 2.83 6.67 2.06
C LEU A 73 2.56 8.00 2.77
N ALA A 74 3.39 9.02 2.54
CA ALA A 74 3.16 10.36 3.07
C ALA A 74 1.82 10.94 2.58
N TYR A 75 1.51 10.85 1.28
CA TYR A 75 0.21 11.29 0.75
C TYR A 75 -0.96 10.54 1.38
N ILE A 76 -0.85 9.24 1.60
CA ILE A 76 -1.89 8.43 2.26
C ILE A 76 -2.18 8.99 3.67
N VAL A 77 -1.14 9.33 4.42
CA VAL A 77 -1.28 9.88 5.78
C VAL A 77 -1.88 11.29 5.75
N PHE A 78 -1.32 12.20 4.94
CA PHE A 78 -1.77 13.59 4.88
C PHE A 78 -3.19 13.75 4.35
N LEU A 79 -3.58 12.93 3.38
CA LEU A 79 -4.91 12.98 2.78
C LEU A 79 -5.93 12.06 3.47
N ASN A 80 -5.55 11.44 4.58
CA ASN A 80 -6.39 10.50 5.33
C ASN A 80 -6.99 9.40 4.43
N ALA A 81 -6.20 8.88 3.48
CA ALA A 81 -6.60 7.74 2.66
C ALA A 81 -6.56 6.45 3.51
N GLU A 82 -7.39 5.47 3.15
CA GLU A 82 -7.54 4.23 3.92
C GLU A 82 -6.75 3.10 3.26
N LEU A 83 -5.59 2.79 3.84
CA LEU A 83 -4.72 1.72 3.37
C LEU A 83 -4.96 0.44 4.17
N VAL A 84 -5.11 -0.70 3.46
CA VAL A 84 -5.42 -1.99 4.09
C VAL A 84 -4.36 -2.44 5.09
N THR A 85 -3.07 -2.22 4.83
CA THR A 85 -2.00 -2.60 5.76
C THR A 85 -2.08 -1.85 7.09
N SER A 86 -2.36 -0.54 7.05
CA SER A 86 -2.64 0.25 8.26
C SER A 86 -3.89 -0.26 8.98
N ASN A 87 -4.94 -0.61 8.23
CA ASN A 87 -6.17 -1.14 8.79
C ASN A 87 -5.95 -2.52 9.42
N MET A 88 -5.14 -3.39 8.79
CA MET A 88 -4.73 -4.66 9.38
C MET A 88 -4.09 -4.46 10.75
N MET A 89 -3.13 -3.56 10.87
CA MET A 89 -2.46 -3.30 12.13
C MET A 89 -3.43 -2.87 13.23
N PHE A 90 -4.23 -1.83 12.99
CA PHE A 90 -5.09 -1.26 14.03
C PHE A 90 -6.31 -2.11 14.34
N LEU A 91 -7.02 -2.62 13.32
CA LEU A 91 -8.25 -3.37 13.52
C LEU A 91 -7.97 -4.76 14.09
N THR A 92 -6.87 -5.42 13.69
CA THR A 92 -6.48 -6.71 14.26
C THR A 92 -6.10 -6.56 15.74
N ALA A 93 -5.25 -5.57 16.06
CA ALA A 93 -4.91 -5.27 17.46
C ALA A 93 -6.16 -4.92 18.27
N GLY A 94 -7.09 -4.14 17.71
CA GLY A 94 -8.36 -3.82 18.36
C GLY A 94 -9.26 -5.03 18.56
N SER A 95 -9.25 -6.01 17.64
CA SER A 95 -10.00 -7.26 17.80
C SER A 95 -9.43 -8.13 18.94
N PHE A 96 -8.10 -8.22 19.04
CA PHE A 96 -7.46 -8.89 20.19
C PHE A 96 -7.78 -8.22 21.52
N LEU A 97 -7.84 -6.88 21.54
CA LEU A 97 -8.24 -6.11 22.72
C LEU A 97 -9.75 -6.07 22.95
N LYS A 98 -10.55 -6.83 22.17
CA LYS A 98 -12.02 -6.89 22.24
C LYS A 98 -12.71 -5.51 22.08
N LYS A 99 -12.08 -4.57 21.34
CA LYS A 99 -12.62 -3.22 21.06
C LYS A 99 -13.48 -3.19 19.80
N ILE A 100 -13.28 -4.15 18.90
CA ILE A 100 -14.06 -4.38 17.68
C ILE A 100 -14.23 -5.88 17.47
N SER A 101 -15.33 -6.32 16.86
CA SER A 101 -15.53 -7.74 16.56
C SER A 101 -14.71 -8.20 15.36
N TRP A 102 -14.24 -9.45 15.39
CA TRP A 102 -13.50 -10.07 14.28
C TRP A 102 -14.29 -10.05 12.95
N ARG A 103 -15.61 -10.25 13.03
CA ARG A 103 -16.48 -10.16 11.85
C ARG A 103 -16.43 -8.77 11.22
N LYS A 104 -16.50 -7.73 12.05
CA LYS A 104 -16.45 -6.34 11.57
C LYS A 104 -15.08 -5.98 11.02
N THR A 105 -14.03 -6.44 11.68
CA THR A 105 -12.66 -6.31 11.19
C THR A 105 -12.50 -6.94 9.81
N ALA A 106 -12.93 -8.18 9.62
CA ALA A 106 -12.85 -8.86 8.33
C ALA A 106 -13.65 -8.13 7.24
N GLU A 107 -14.87 -7.66 7.55
CA GLU A 107 -15.70 -6.87 6.62
C GLU A 107 -14.96 -5.61 6.15
N ILE A 108 -14.40 -4.84 7.09
CA ILE A 108 -13.70 -3.59 6.75
C ILE A 108 -12.42 -3.88 5.95
N LEU A 109 -11.65 -4.90 6.34
CA LEU A 109 -10.41 -5.27 5.64
C LEU A 109 -10.68 -5.74 4.21
N LEU A 110 -11.66 -6.61 4.00
CA LEU A 110 -12.04 -7.08 2.66
C LEU A 110 -12.50 -5.92 1.78
N TYR A 111 -13.34 -5.05 2.32
CA TYR A 111 -13.82 -3.88 1.62
C TYR A 111 -12.68 -2.92 1.25
N CYS A 112 -11.78 -2.64 2.20
CA CYS A 112 -10.62 -1.80 1.97
C CYS A 112 -9.68 -2.40 0.91
N THR A 113 -9.41 -3.71 0.98
CA THR A 113 -8.56 -4.42 0.01
C THR A 113 -9.12 -4.29 -1.40
N LEU A 114 -10.41 -4.54 -1.56
CA LEU A 114 -11.07 -4.44 -2.87
C LEU A 114 -10.91 -3.04 -3.47
N PHE A 115 -11.17 -2.00 -2.70
CA PHE A 115 -11.08 -0.64 -3.21
C PHE A 115 -9.65 -0.11 -3.34
N ASN A 116 -8.69 -0.58 -2.53
CA ASN A 116 -7.27 -0.34 -2.76
C ASN A 116 -6.85 -0.95 -4.12
N LEU A 117 -7.28 -2.18 -4.41
CA LEU A 117 -6.99 -2.84 -5.69
C LEU A 117 -7.60 -2.09 -6.88
N ILE A 118 -8.87 -1.68 -6.79
CA ILE A 118 -9.53 -0.89 -7.85
C ILE A 118 -8.77 0.41 -8.10
N GLY A 119 -8.40 1.14 -7.04
CA GLY A 119 -7.61 2.36 -7.16
C GLY A 119 -6.24 2.13 -7.80
N ALA A 120 -5.56 1.06 -7.42
CA ALA A 120 -4.27 0.67 -7.99
C ALA A 120 -4.39 0.31 -9.48
N LEU A 121 -5.44 -0.42 -9.88
CA LEU A 121 -5.69 -0.79 -11.28
C LEU A 121 -5.98 0.44 -12.15
N ILE A 122 -6.81 1.37 -11.69
CA ILE A 122 -7.10 2.61 -12.41
C ILE A 122 -5.82 3.44 -12.59
N ALA A 123 -5.04 3.61 -11.53
CA ALA A 123 -3.78 4.35 -11.60
C ALA A 123 -2.74 3.64 -12.48
N GLY A 124 -2.64 2.31 -12.39
CA GLY A 124 -1.75 1.50 -13.22
C GLY A 124 -2.14 1.54 -14.69
N TRP A 125 -3.43 1.50 -15.00
CA TRP A 125 -3.94 1.67 -16.36
C TRP A 125 -3.57 3.06 -16.92
N GLY A 126 -3.78 4.12 -16.14
CA GLY A 126 -3.40 5.47 -16.52
C GLY A 126 -1.89 5.60 -16.78
N PHE A 127 -1.06 4.99 -15.92
CA PHE A 127 0.38 4.97 -16.10
C PHE A 127 0.79 4.20 -17.37
N ALA A 128 0.19 3.05 -17.64
CA ALA A 128 0.46 2.24 -18.81
C ALA A 128 0.19 2.97 -20.14
N HIS A 129 -0.72 3.96 -20.14
CA HIS A 129 -1.02 4.81 -21.31
C HIS A 129 -0.26 6.14 -21.29
N SER A 130 0.67 6.34 -20.37
CA SER A 130 1.47 7.56 -20.29
C SER A 130 2.72 7.50 -21.16
N ALA A 131 3.22 8.68 -21.58
CA ALA A 131 4.49 8.79 -22.27
C ALA A 131 5.68 8.28 -21.44
N ALA A 132 5.58 8.32 -20.12
CA ALA A 132 6.60 7.77 -19.22
C ALA A 132 6.73 6.24 -19.37
N TYR A 133 5.60 5.52 -19.50
CA TYR A 133 5.61 4.08 -19.75
C TYR A 133 6.10 3.72 -21.14
N ALA A 134 5.73 4.49 -22.17
CA ALA A 134 6.14 4.25 -23.55
C ALA A 134 7.67 4.29 -23.75
N ASN A 135 8.40 4.98 -22.87
CA ASN A 135 9.85 5.07 -22.87
C ASN A 135 10.56 4.01 -22.02
N LEU A 136 9.81 3.13 -21.34
CA LEU A 136 10.38 2.00 -20.58
C LEU A 136 10.77 0.87 -21.53
N THR A 137 11.97 0.34 -21.35
CA THR A 137 12.50 -0.81 -22.09
C THR A 137 12.40 -2.08 -21.25
N HIS A 138 12.62 -3.25 -21.84
CA HIS A 138 12.69 -4.52 -21.12
C HIS A 138 13.77 -4.53 -20.04
N ASP A 139 14.83 -3.75 -20.22
CA ASP A 139 15.92 -3.61 -19.22
C ASP A 139 15.62 -2.55 -18.17
N SER A 140 14.38 -2.04 -18.09
CA SER A 140 14.00 -1.04 -17.11
C SER A 140 14.03 -1.61 -15.68
N PHE A 141 14.26 -0.73 -14.70
CA PHE A 141 14.27 -1.10 -13.26
C PHE A 141 12.99 -1.84 -12.86
N ILE A 142 11.82 -1.40 -13.35
CA ILE A 142 10.53 -2.03 -13.02
C ILE A 142 10.42 -3.44 -13.61
N SER A 143 10.91 -3.65 -14.84
CA SER A 143 10.92 -4.98 -15.48
C SER A 143 11.78 -5.94 -14.69
N GLY A 144 12.98 -5.54 -14.29
CA GLY A 144 13.85 -6.34 -13.44
C GLY A 144 13.23 -6.69 -12.08
N VAL A 145 12.52 -5.76 -11.45
CA VAL A 145 11.79 -6.02 -10.20
C VAL A 145 10.64 -7.01 -10.41
N VAL A 146 9.90 -6.89 -11.51
CA VAL A 146 8.79 -7.81 -11.85
C VAL A 146 9.34 -9.21 -12.12
N GLU A 147 10.36 -9.33 -12.96
CA GLU A 147 11.00 -10.62 -13.28
C GLU A 147 11.55 -11.30 -12.02
N MET A 148 12.22 -10.54 -11.14
CA MET A 148 12.72 -11.06 -9.87
C MET A 148 11.57 -11.61 -9.00
N LYS A 149 10.42 -10.93 -8.96
CA LYS A 149 9.27 -11.39 -8.17
C LYS A 149 8.57 -12.60 -8.79
N LEU A 150 8.45 -12.63 -10.10
CA LEU A 150 7.82 -13.75 -10.82
C LEU A 150 8.73 -15.00 -10.84
N GLY A 151 10.04 -14.81 -10.93
CA GLY A 151 11.04 -15.88 -10.92
C GLY A 151 11.32 -16.48 -9.53
N ARG A 152 10.81 -15.89 -8.45
CA ARG A 152 10.91 -16.49 -7.12
C ARG A 152 9.99 -17.70 -7.04
N SER A 153 10.59 -18.86 -6.74
CA SER A 153 9.81 -20.08 -6.51
C SER A 153 8.82 -19.88 -5.36
N ASN A 154 7.69 -20.56 -5.43
CA ASN A 154 6.66 -20.53 -4.38
C ASN A 154 7.22 -20.88 -2.98
N GLU A 155 8.29 -21.68 -2.90
CA GLU A 155 8.98 -22.03 -1.66
C GLU A 155 9.62 -20.82 -0.96
N LEU A 156 10.20 -19.89 -1.71
CA LEU A 156 10.75 -18.64 -1.16
C LEU A 156 9.66 -17.70 -0.64
N ILE A 157 8.50 -17.66 -1.32
CA ILE A 157 7.33 -16.89 -0.89
C ILE A 157 6.76 -17.49 0.40
N LEU A 158 6.65 -18.80 0.48
CA LEU A 158 6.19 -19.51 1.67
C LEU A 158 7.14 -19.35 2.85
N SER A 159 8.46 -19.35 2.62
CA SER A 159 9.44 -19.12 3.69
C SER A 159 9.36 -17.70 4.26
N LEU A 160 9.09 -16.68 3.41
CA LEU A 160 8.90 -15.30 3.85
C LEU A 160 7.60 -15.09 4.65
N ILE A 161 6.56 -15.87 4.35
CA ILE A 161 5.30 -15.87 5.10
C ILE A 161 5.48 -16.57 6.45
N HIS A 162 6.37 -17.56 6.53
CA HIS A 162 6.61 -18.34 7.76
C HIS A 162 7.50 -17.61 8.78
N ILE A 163 8.23 -16.57 8.37
CA ILE A 163 9.13 -15.77 9.22
C ILE A 163 8.43 -14.49 9.75
N SER A 164 7.26 -14.15 9.24
CA SER A 164 6.43 -13.04 9.72
C SER A 164 5.31 -13.50 10.64
#